data_b97dbbdb29406d000032b65b9b047709
#
_entry.id   b97dbbdb29406d000032b65b9b047709
#
_cell.length_a   1.000
_cell.length_b   1.000
_cell.length_c   1.000
_cell.angle_alpha   90.00
_cell.angle_beta   90.00
_cell.angle_gamma   90.00
#
_symmetry.space_group_name_H-M   'P 1'
#
loop_
_entity.id
_entity.type
_entity.pdbx_description
1 polymer ?
#
loop_
_entity_poly.entity_id
_entity_poly.type
_entity_poly.pdbx_seq_one_letter_code
_entity_poly.pdbx_strand_id
1 'polypeptide(L)'
;MPRPFAAFLRLAAPFAACLALLPAQSAGQPALLPPAAAQAFGVQAGTLQSLTLPANPVGLVGVPMVLAGAPVLLEVAPFDVRSQGFQLWVRAGDQLTEVTPPPAVTTWRGAIAGEVGSAVAATIDNGSLTAYVRRGSGDVWVVQPLRAVVPGAAATAHAVFRGADTLPHPGFCGVTQGAAPAPAGGGEDIVYACELALEADFPLFQANLSSIANTQNDVLGVVNAVDLIYRNDVQIDLTVSQLVVNSTPDPYTSSVAGTLLSQFQQRWTTTYAAVPRDVAHLMTGRNVGQASGGTIGLAYVGAVCNPSFGYGLSQTRFSANFGLRVAVTAHELGHNFNATHCDGQAGCAIMCSSAGGCTGIVNTFSAGERAQITAFRSSAPCLTAQPSTPQLTSVTPNTFLTVNPPIVTINGTGLFGVNLVTIGGTAITAGITVVSDTQVRLVPPVGLSLGPQLLSVANSAGTSNSQLVVVNPANPCLVFVPSATFGGANLAWRMGGWAGDPALLGVGFVNTTSPFLGQQLMDGFLTIWSGVLDNRGLANLAIVLPPGLLTGFTFYSQLLDIDPVTGGLRSASTLPSTWIVF
;
A
#
# COMPACT_ATOMS: atom_id res chain seq x y z
N MET A 1 -35.48 60.65 -17.15
CA MET A 1 -35.03 59.44 -17.86
C MET A 1 -33.86 58.86 -17.12
N PRO A 2 -34.00 57.82 -16.32
CA PRO A 2 -32.88 57.08 -15.77
C PRO A 2 -32.69 55.76 -16.52
N ARG A 3 -31.42 55.44 -16.81
CA ARG A 3 -31.01 54.19 -17.42
C ARG A 3 -30.97 53.05 -16.36
N PRO A 4 -31.28 51.81 -16.70
CA PRO A 4 -31.19 50.71 -15.75
C PRO A 4 -29.76 50.14 -15.67
N PHE A 5 -29.33 49.88 -14.46
CA PHE A 5 -28.12 49.12 -14.10
C PHE A 5 -28.34 47.64 -14.41
N ALA A 6 -27.51 47.07 -15.27
CA ALA A 6 -27.45 45.63 -15.48
C ALA A 6 -26.57 45.01 -14.41
N ALA A 7 -27.13 44.20 -13.51
CA ALA A 7 -26.42 43.38 -12.56
C ALA A 7 -25.86 42.14 -13.27
N PHE A 8 -24.54 42.05 -13.34
CA PHE A 8 -23.84 40.82 -13.74
C PHE A 8 -23.87 39.81 -12.60
N LEU A 9 -24.74 38.83 -12.70
CA LEU A 9 -24.70 37.63 -11.87
C LEU A 9 -23.60 36.73 -12.41
N ARG A 10 -22.47 36.65 -11.73
CA ARG A 10 -21.44 35.63 -11.98
C ARG A 10 -21.93 34.31 -11.38
N LEU A 11 -22.40 33.39 -12.22
CA LEU A 11 -22.54 31.99 -11.85
C LEU A 11 -21.13 31.41 -11.67
N ALA A 12 -20.75 31.08 -10.43
CA ALA A 12 -19.64 30.21 -10.15
C ALA A 12 -20.10 28.77 -10.45
N ALA A 13 -19.60 28.20 -11.53
CA ALA A 13 -19.76 26.78 -11.79
C ALA A 13 -18.92 25.98 -10.77
N PRO A 14 -19.44 24.92 -10.14
CA PRO A 14 -18.61 24.02 -9.38
C PRO A 14 -17.79 23.18 -10.36
N PHE A 15 -16.47 23.30 -10.27
CA PHE A 15 -15.55 22.34 -10.87
C PHE A 15 -15.74 20.99 -10.15
N ALA A 16 -16.56 20.12 -10.70
CA ALA A 16 -16.50 18.71 -10.44
C ALA A 16 -15.16 18.23 -11.01
N ALA A 17 -14.18 17.97 -10.16
CA ALA A 17 -12.99 17.24 -10.54
C ALA A 17 -13.42 15.80 -10.90
N CYS A 18 -13.79 15.60 -12.18
CA CYS A 18 -13.79 14.27 -12.76
C CYS A 18 -12.35 13.78 -12.72
N LEU A 19 -12.03 12.82 -11.83
CA LEU A 19 -10.85 12.01 -12.01
C LEU A 19 -10.96 11.41 -13.41
N ALA A 20 -10.12 11.87 -14.32
CA ALA A 20 -9.94 11.21 -15.61
C ALA A 20 -9.33 9.83 -15.30
N LEU A 21 -10.18 8.81 -15.21
CA LEU A 21 -9.76 7.43 -15.31
C LEU A 21 -9.13 7.29 -16.69
N LEU A 22 -7.82 7.20 -16.74
CA LEU A 22 -7.10 6.81 -17.95
C LEU A 22 -7.77 5.54 -18.49
N PRO A 23 -7.93 5.41 -19.81
CA PRO A 23 -8.54 4.22 -20.39
C PRO A 23 -7.76 3.00 -19.91
N ALA A 24 -8.45 2.07 -19.29
CA ALA A 24 -7.90 0.76 -19.00
C ALA A 24 -7.51 0.15 -20.35
N GLN A 25 -6.22 0.15 -20.67
CA GLN A 25 -5.73 -0.67 -21.77
C GLN A 25 -6.23 -2.07 -21.49
N SER A 26 -6.86 -2.71 -22.46
CA SER A 26 -7.19 -4.13 -22.42
C SER A 26 -5.89 -4.87 -22.18
N ALA A 27 -5.65 -5.24 -20.93
CA ALA A 27 -4.54 -6.07 -20.60
C ALA A 27 -4.82 -7.43 -21.21
N GLY A 28 -4.27 -7.68 -22.40
CA GLY A 28 -4.01 -9.04 -22.86
C GLY A 28 -3.34 -9.76 -21.68
N GLN A 29 -3.55 -11.05 -21.53
CA GLN A 29 -2.89 -11.79 -20.45
C GLN A 29 -1.40 -11.43 -20.44
N PRO A 30 -0.82 -11.04 -19.29
CA PRO A 30 0.57 -10.64 -19.25
C PRO A 30 1.44 -11.77 -19.77
N ALA A 31 2.47 -11.43 -20.54
CA ALA A 31 3.44 -12.40 -21.02
C ALA A 31 4.15 -13.07 -19.84
N LEU A 32 4.54 -14.32 -20.02
CA LEU A 32 5.38 -15.00 -19.02
C LEU A 32 6.72 -14.27 -18.87
N LEU A 33 7.24 -14.25 -17.66
CA LEU A 33 8.58 -13.73 -17.40
C LEU A 33 9.61 -14.56 -18.17
N PRO A 34 10.54 -13.96 -18.94
CA PRO A 34 11.56 -14.69 -19.66
C PRO A 34 12.37 -15.61 -18.72
N PRO A 35 12.71 -16.84 -19.12
CA PRO A 35 13.39 -17.81 -18.24
C PRO A 35 14.68 -17.28 -17.61
N ALA A 36 15.49 -16.53 -18.37
CA ALA A 36 16.72 -15.93 -17.85
C ALA A 36 16.44 -14.87 -16.77
N ALA A 37 15.36 -14.10 -16.91
CA ALA A 37 14.94 -13.15 -15.89
C ALA A 37 14.36 -13.85 -14.66
N ALA A 38 13.55 -14.88 -14.84
CA ALA A 38 13.03 -15.71 -13.76
C ALA A 38 14.18 -16.33 -12.93
N GLN A 39 15.17 -16.90 -13.62
CA GLN A 39 16.39 -17.43 -12.98
C GLN A 39 17.16 -16.33 -12.21
N ALA A 40 17.34 -15.15 -12.79
CA ALA A 40 18.07 -14.05 -12.16
C ALA A 40 17.34 -13.51 -10.92
N PHE A 41 16.02 -13.49 -10.92
CA PHE A 41 15.22 -13.18 -9.72
C PHE A 41 15.08 -14.37 -8.76
N GLY A 42 15.50 -15.57 -9.14
CA GLY A 42 15.35 -16.78 -8.33
C GLY A 42 13.88 -17.15 -8.11
N VAL A 43 13.09 -17.15 -9.18
CA VAL A 43 11.65 -17.49 -9.13
C VAL A 43 11.29 -18.57 -10.14
N GLN A 44 10.31 -19.43 -9.78
CA GLN A 44 9.80 -20.48 -10.66
C GLN A 44 8.88 -19.92 -11.76
N ALA A 45 8.08 -18.93 -11.42
CA ALA A 45 7.09 -18.33 -12.28
C ALA A 45 6.97 -16.83 -12.05
N GLY A 46 6.47 -16.14 -13.05
CA GLY A 46 6.18 -14.70 -12.99
C GLY A 46 5.65 -14.21 -14.33
N THR A 47 5.22 -12.97 -14.34
CA THR A 47 4.73 -12.29 -15.53
C THR A 47 5.54 -11.05 -15.84
N LEU A 48 5.64 -10.73 -17.13
CA LEU A 48 6.19 -9.47 -17.61
C LEU A 48 5.03 -8.51 -17.88
N GLN A 49 5.03 -7.36 -17.20
CA GLN A 49 3.99 -6.35 -17.36
C GLN A 49 4.61 -5.00 -17.72
N SER A 50 3.92 -4.24 -18.56
CA SER A 50 4.31 -2.87 -18.87
C SER A 50 3.53 -1.93 -17.96
N LEU A 51 4.22 -1.30 -17.01
CA LEU A 51 3.62 -0.34 -16.06
C LEU A 51 4.10 1.06 -16.42
N THR A 52 3.17 1.95 -16.71
CA THR A 52 3.47 3.35 -17.00
C THR A 52 3.17 4.18 -15.76
N LEU A 53 4.20 4.79 -15.19
CA LEU A 53 4.09 5.67 -14.04
C LEU A 53 4.63 7.06 -14.38
N PRO A 54 4.11 8.12 -13.75
CA PRO A 54 4.74 9.44 -13.81
C PRO A 54 6.18 9.37 -13.28
N ALA A 55 7.08 10.16 -13.87
CA ALA A 55 8.47 10.20 -13.41
C ALA A 55 8.58 10.77 -11.97
N ASN A 56 7.77 11.79 -11.67
CA ASN A 56 7.71 12.45 -10.36
C ASN A 56 6.25 12.54 -9.92
N PRO A 57 5.67 11.43 -9.44
CA PRO A 57 4.28 11.44 -9.02
C PRO A 57 4.10 12.23 -7.72
N VAL A 58 2.94 12.90 -7.61
CA VAL A 58 2.52 13.63 -6.41
C VAL A 58 1.13 13.17 -6.00
N GLY A 59 0.87 13.09 -4.70
CA GLY A 59 -0.41 12.65 -4.18
C GLY A 59 -0.71 11.16 -4.43
N LEU A 60 -1.99 10.82 -4.56
CA LEU A 60 -2.42 9.44 -4.77
C LEU A 60 -2.14 9.00 -6.22
N VAL A 61 -1.53 7.84 -6.37
CA VAL A 61 -1.23 7.22 -7.68
C VAL A 61 -1.92 5.87 -7.77
N GLY A 62 -2.68 5.68 -8.86
CA GLY A 62 -3.24 4.38 -9.22
C GLY A 62 -2.35 3.65 -10.22
N VAL A 63 -1.93 2.42 -9.91
CA VAL A 63 -1.13 1.58 -10.79
C VAL A 63 -1.93 0.34 -11.18
N PRO A 64 -2.50 0.30 -12.40
CA PRO A 64 -3.21 -0.88 -12.88
C PRO A 64 -2.21 -2.00 -13.20
N MET A 65 -2.51 -3.21 -12.74
CA MET A 65 -1.71 -4.40 -13.04
C MET A 65 -2.55 -5.68 -12.95
N VAL A 66 -1.92 -6.82 -13.23
CA VAL A 66 -2.55 -8.13 -13.12
C VAL A 66 -1.86 -8.94 -12.04
N LEU A 67 -2.59 -9.40 -11.04
CA LEU A 67 -2.13 -10.33 -10.01
C LEU A 67 -2.98 -11.60 -10.05
N ALA A 68 -2.35 -12.77 -10.08
CA ALA A 68 -3.04 -14.07 -10.17
C ALA A 68 -4.03 -14.15 -11.36
N GLY A 69 -3.71 -13.52 -12.49
CA GLY A 69 -4.60 -13.49 -13.66
C GLY A 69 -5.77 -12.52 -13.56
N ALA A 70 -5.96 -11.83 -12.45
CA ALA A 70 -7.02 -10.85 -12.25
C ALA A 70 -6.48 -9.41 -12.30
N PRO A 71 -7.18 -8.47 -12.96
CA PRO A 71 -6.82 -7.06 -12.95
C PRO A 71 -7.04 -6.49 -11.54
N VAL A 72 -6.05 -5.73 -11.07
CA VAL A 72 -6.10 -5.00 -9.81
C VAL A 72 -5.60 -3.58 -10.01
N LEU A 73 -5.99 -2.68 -9.12
CA LEU A 73 -5.47 -1.31 -9.06
C LEU A 73 -4.74 -1.13 -7.73
N LEU A 74 -3.42 -0.91 -7.78
CA LEU A 74 -2.71 -0.46 -6.59
C LEU A 74 -2.95 1.04 -6.43
N GLU A 75 -3.44 1.46 -5.28
CA GLU A 75 -3.55 2.87 -4.90
C GLU A 75 -2.51 3.16 -3.83
N VAL A 76 -1.53 3.99 -4.18
CA VAL A 76 -0.42 4.34 -3.31
C VAL A 76 -0.27 5.85 -3.18
N ALA A 77 0.11 6.32 -2.00
CA ALA A 77 0.41 7.71 -1.70
C ALA A 77 1.84 7.83 -1.14
N PRO A 78 2.48 9.01 -1.26
CA PRO A 78 3.78 9.25 -0.66
C PRO A 78 3.78 8.87 0.83
N PHE A 79 4.79 8.18 1.25
CA PHE A 79 4.99 7.77 2.64
C PHE A 79 6.47 7.93 3.01
N ASP A 80 6.75 8.66 4.06
CA ASP A 80 8.11 8.84 4.56
C ASP A 80 8.35 7.92 5.76
N VAL A 81 9.20 6.91 5.59
CA VAL A 81 9.62 6.01 6.67
C VAL A 81 10.65 6.66 7.59
N ARG A 82 11.13 7.86 7.24
CA ARG A 82 12.07 8.64 8.03
C ARG A 82 11.33 9.38 9.15
N SER A 83 11.98 9.53 10.30
CA SER A 83 11.49 10.39 11.38
C SER A 83 11.50 11.86 10.99
N GLN A 84 10.75 12.69 11.70
CA GLN A 84 10.74 14.15 11.50
C GLN A 84 12.12 14.78 11.69
N GLY A 85 12.99 14.17 12.51
CA GLY A 85 14.37 14.60 12.77
C GLY A 85 15.43 13.81 11.99
N PHE A 86 15.04 13.12 10.91
CA PHE A 86 15.95 12.29 10.12
C PHE A 86 17.19 13.03 9.66
N GLN A 87 18.34 12.39 9.82
CA GLN A 87 19.63 12.90 9.35
C GLN A 87 20.27 11.92 8.36
N LEU A 88 20.69 12.46 7.21
CA LEU A 88 21.51 11.74 6.25
C LEU A 88 22.95 12.21 6.37
N TRP A 89 23.84 11.29 6.72
CA TRP A 89 25.25 11.55 6.83
C TRP A 89 26.04 10.81 5.75
N VAL A 90 26.97 11.51 5.15
CA VAL A 90 27.92 10.94 4.17
C VAL A 90 29.31 10.93 4.79
N ARG A 91 29.87 9.73 4.86
CA ARG A 91 31.24 9.56 5.29
C ARG A 91 32.20 9.46 4.08
N ALA A 92 33.18 10.34 4.03
CA ALA A 92 34.27 10.34 3.05
C ALA A 92 35.63 10.41 3.77
N GLY A 93 36.34 9.28 3.82
CA GLY A 93 37.53 9.16 4.66
C GLY A 93 37.15 9.29 6.14
N ASP A 94 37.80 10.19 6.86
CA ASP A 94 37.50 10.47 8.27
C ASP A 94 36.46 11.59 8.44
N GLN A 95 36.03 12.21 7.35
CA GLN A 95 35.05 13.28 7.40
C GLN A 95 33.62 12.72 7.36
N LEU A 96 32.77 13.25 8.22
CA LEU A 96 31.35 12.98 8.27
C LEU A 96 30.60 14.28 7.99
N THR A 97 29.82 14.32 6.91
CA THR A 97 29.10 15.51 6.45
C THR A 97 27.62 15.23 6.39
N GLU A 98 26.81 16.08 7.00
CA GLU A 98 25.37 16.01 6.88
C GLU A 98 24.91 16.54 5.52
N VAL A 99 24.00 15.84 4.88
CA VAL A 99 23.34 16.25 3.64
C VAL A 99 22.04 16.96 3.97
N THR A 100 22.02 18.28 3.81
CA THR A 100 20.86 19.11 4.13
C THR A 100 20.48 19.99 2.94
N PRO A 101 19.24 19.88 2.39
CA PRO A 101 18.25 18.85 2.72
C PRO A 101 18.65 17.47 2.16
N PRO A 102 18.20 16.38 2.78
CA PRO A 102 18.38 15.05 2.22
C PRO A 102 17.59 14.89 0.92
N PRO A 103 17.99 13.96 0.03
CA PRO A 103 17.22 13.65 -1.18
C PRO A 103 15.74 13.39 -0.88
N ALA A 104 14.88 13.73 -1.86
CA ALA A 104 13.45 13.49 -1.74
C ALA A 104 13.14 12.01 -1.51
N VAL A 105 12.06 11.74 -0.78
CA VAL A 105 11.60 10.37 -0.52
C VAL A 105 10.94 9.81 -1.76
N THR A 106 11.27 8.57 -2.07
CA THR A 106 10.66 7.81 -3.17
C THR A 106 9.79 6.66 -2.67
N THR A 107 9.57 6.57 -1.36
CA THR A 107 8.76 5.53 -0.72
C THR A 107 7.28 5.89 -0.70
N TRP A 108 6.44 4.88 -0.88
CA TRP A 108 4.99 4.99 -1.01
C TRP A 108 4.31 3.90 -0.21
N ARG A 109 3.09 4.17 0.26
CA ARG A 109 2.23 3.20 0.94
C ARG A 109 0.83 3.22 0.37
N GLY A 110 0.15 2.09 0.46
CA GLY A 110 -1.21 1.99 0.02
C GLY A 110 -1.79 0.60 0.14
N ALA A 111 -2.74 0.29 -0.75
CA ALA A 111 -3.39 -1.01 -0.79
C ALA A 111 -3.91 -1.31 -2.20
N ILE A 112 -4.46 -2.50 -2.41
CA ILE A 112 -5.22 -2.84 -3.61
C ILE A 112 -6.62 -2.24 -3.47
N ALA A 113 -7.05 -1.46 -4.47
CA ALA A 113 -8.38 -0.85 -4.48
C ALA A 113 -9.47 -1.92 -4.32
N GLY A 114 -10.35 -1.74 -3.35
CA GLY A 114 -11.47 -2.66 -3.09
C GLY A 114 -11.09 -3.97 -2.39
N GLU A 115 -9.81 -4.22 -2.07
CA GLU A 115 -9.39 -5.43 -1.36
C GLU A 115 -9.06 -5.12 0.10
N VAL A 116 -9.98 -5.52 0.99
CA VAL A 116 -9.83 -5.34 2.45
C VAL A 116 -8.64 -6.18 2.97
N GLY A 117 -7.84 -5.59 3.85
CA GLY A 117 -6.68 -6.25 4.44
C GLY A 117 -5.45 -6.33 3.51
N SER A 118 -5.53 -5.82 2.29
CA SER A 118 -4.35 -5.67 1.45
C SER A 118 -3.49 -4.48 1.88
N ALA A 119 -2.19 -4.57 1.67
CA ALA A 119 -1.24 -3.51 1.96
C ALA A 119 -0.11 -3.47 0.94
N VAL A 120 0.38 -2.29 0.62
CA VAL A 120 1.44 -2.07 -0.36
C VAL A 120 2.53 -1.19 0.24
N ALA A 121 3.77 -1.65 0.19
CA ALA A 121 4.96 -0.82 0.35
C ALA A 121 5.66 -0.72 -1.01
N ALA A 122 5.89 0.49 -1.47
CA ALA A 122 6.44 0.71 -2.80
C ALA A 122 7.55 1.77 -2.78
N THR A 123 8.38 1.72 -3.81
CA THR A 123 9.31 2.78 -4.20
C THR A 123 9.01 3.14 -5.64
N ILE A 124 8.75 4.40 -5.90
CA ILE A 124 8.61 4.92 -7.27
C ILE A 124 9.79 5.85 -7.53
N ASP A 125 10.64 5.45 -8.46
CA ASP A 125 11.82 6.21 -8.84
C ASP A 125 11.95 6.28 -10.37
N ASN A 126 12.01 7.50 -10.90
CA ASN A 126 12.14 7.75 -12.34
C ASN A 126 11.14 6.94 -13.20
N GLY A 127 9.88 6.88 -12.77
CA GLY A 127 8.81 6.16 -13.48
C GLY A 127 8.88 4.64 -13.39
N SER A 128 9.72 4.10 -12.53
CA SER A 128 9.80 2.66 -12.25
C SER A 128 9.27 2.34 -10.85
N LEU A 129 8.62 1.19 -10.73
CA LEU A 129 8.01 0.69 -9.50
C LEU A 129 8.79 -0.50 -8.95
N THR A 130 9.20 -0.42 -7.70
CA THR A 130 9.50 -1.60 -6.89
C THR A 130 8.45 -1.68 -5.79
N ALA A 131 7.72 -2.79 -5.69
CA ALA A 131 6.67 -2.91 -4.70
C ALA A 131 6.62 -4.29 -4.04
N TYR A 132 6.29 -4.27 -2.78
CA TYR A 132 5.92 -5.40 -1.94
C TYR A 132 4.42 -5.29 -1.68
N VAL A 133 3.64 -6.24 -2.23
CA VAL A 133 2.17 -6.19 -2.23
C VAL A 133 1.64 -7.36 -1.43
N ARG A 134 1.08 -7.11 -0.27
CA ARG A 134 0.38 -8.10 0.56
C ARG A 134 -1.10 -8.07 0.22
N ARG A 135 -1.65 -9.21 -0.18
CA ARG A 135 -3.08 -9.40 -0.41
C ARG A 135 -3.84 -9.55 0.91
N GLY A 136 -5.14 -9.29 0.90
CA GLY A 136 -6.02 -9.60 2.04
C GLY A 136 -6.05 -11.09 2.41
N SER A 137 -5.71 -11.98 1.48
CA SER A 137 -5.51 -13.41 1.72
C SER A 137 -4.23 -13.75 2.51
N GLY A 138 -3.32 -12.80 2.65
CA GLY A 138 -1.97 -13.00 3.18
C GLY A 138 -0.92 -13.33 2.11
N ASP A 139 -1.31 -13.60 0.87
CA ASP A 139 -0.37 -13.80 -0.23
C ASP A 139 0.46 -12.54 -0.48
N VAL A 140 1.73 -12.72 -0.80
CA VAL A 140 2.62 -11.62 -1.17
C VAL A 140 3.00 -11.69 -2.63
N TRP A 141 3.04 -10.52 -3.25
CA TRP A 141 3.52 -10.31 -4.60
C TRP A 141 4.64 -9.28 -4.60
N VAL A 142 5.60 -9.49 -5.48
CA VAL A 142 6.73 -8.58 -5.71
C VAL A 142 6.64 -8.04 -7.11
N VAL A 143 6.80 -6.73 -7.23
CA VAL A 143 6.88 -6.01 -8.50
C VAL A 143 8.24 -5.36 -8.57
N GLN A 144 9.00 -5.62 -9.63
CA GLN A 144 10.35 -5.06 -9.80
C GLN A 144 10.62 -4.66 -11.24
N PRO A 145 11.39 -3.57 -11.49
CA PRO A 145 11.84 -3.25 -12.83
C PRO A 145 12.66 -4.39 -13.44
N LEU A 146 12.33 -4.80 -14.65
CA LEU A 146 13.07 -5.85 -15.36
C LEU A 146 14.53 -5.47 -15.59
N ARG A 147 14.82 -4.17 -15.75
CA ARG A 147 16.18 -3.62 -15.91
C ARG A 147 17.13 -3.95 -14.74
N ALA A 148 16.59 -4.34 -13.58
CA ALA A 148 17.40 -4.78 -12.45
C ALA A 148 18.24 -6.05 -12.77
N VAL A 149 17.77 -6.88 -13.70
CA VAL A 149 18.42 -8.14 -14.09
C VAL A 149 18.65 -8.26 -15.60
N VAL A 150 18.00 -7.43 -16.41
CA VAL A 150 18.15 -7.38 -17.87
C VAL A 150 18.55 -5.95 -18.26
N PRO A 151 19.86 -5.67 -18.37
CA PRO A 151 20.33 -4.36 -18.82
C PRO A 151 19.71 -3.98 -20.18
N GLY A 152 19.25 -2.74 -20.32
CA GLY A 152 18.61 -2.25 -21.53
C GLY A 152 17.12 -2.59 -21.67
N ALA A 153 16.50 -3.29 -20.72
CA ALA A 153 15.05 -3.45 -20.69
C ALA A 153 14.34 -2.09 -20.58
N ALA A 154 13.17 -1.98 -21.22
CA ALA A 154 12.38 -0.75 -21.20
C ALA A 154 12.07 -0.33 -19.75
N ALA A 155 12.07 0.97 -19.48
CA ALA A 155 11.79 1.51 -18.14
C ALA A 155 10.41 1.10 -17.61
N THR A 156 9.45 0.86 -18.51
CA THR A 156 8.09 0.39 -18.17
C THR A 156 8.01 -1.11 -17.92
N ALA A 157 9.02 -1.89 -18.32
CA ALA A 157 8.99 -3.35 -18.16
C ALA A 157 9.24 -3.78 -16.71
N HIS A 158 8.27 -4.48 -16.13
CA HIS A 158 8.33 -4.96 -14.75
C HIS A 158 8.10 -6.47 -14.68
N ALA A 159 8.90 -7.13 -13.87
CA ALA A 159 8.64 -8.49 -13.42
C ALA A 159 7.63 -8.45 -12.26
N VAL A 160 6.58 -9.26 -12.36
CA VAL A 160 5.56 -9.42 -11.32
C VAL A 160 5.46 -10.90 -11.00
N PHE A 161 5.72 -11.26 -9.76
CA PHE A 161 5.72 -12.65 -9.31
C PHE A 161 5.21 -12.81 -7.89
N ARG A 162 4.67 -13.97 -7.59
CA ARG A 162 4.19 -14.31 -6.25
C ARG A 162 5.37 -14.70 -5.36
N GLY A 163 5.34 -14.27 -4.10
CA GLY A 163 6.37 -14.65 -3.12
C GLY A 163 6.55 -16.16 -2.98
N ALA A 164 5.44 -16.90 -3.04
CA ALA A 164 5.44 -18.37 -3.00
C ALA A 164 6.20 -19.04 -4.16
N ASP A 165 6.39 -18.34 -5.28
CA ASP A 165 7.12 -18.86 -6.45
C ASP A 165 8.64 -18.63 -6.34
N THR A 166 9.13 -18.06 -5.23
CA THR A 166 10.56 -17.85 -5.00
C THR A 166 11.26 -19.19 -4.75
N LEU A 167 12.36 -19.39 -5.46
CA LEU A 167 13.22 -20.57 -5.27
C LEU A 167 14.01 -20.47 -3.96
N PRO A 168 14.27 -21.60 -3.31
CA PRO A 168 15.16 -21.64 -2.14
C PRO A 168 16.52 -21.01 -2.46
N HIS A 169 17.02 -20.19 -1.53
CA HIS A 169 18.34 -19.58 -1.60
C HIS A 169 19.27 -20.24 -0.56
N PRO A 170 20.53 -20.53 -0.91
CA PRO A 170 21.45 -21.23 0.02
C PRO A 170 21.91 -20.38 1.22
N GLY A 171 21.55 -19.08 1.25
CA GLY A 171 21.88 -18.20 2.36
C GLY A 171 21.05 -18.47 3.60
N PHE A 172 21.65 -18.30 4.77
CA PHE A 172 21.01 -18.49 6.06
C PHE A 172 21.45 -17.43 7.08
N CYS A 173 20.71 -17.35 8.20
CA CYS A 173 21.08 -16.53 9.36
C CYS A 173 22.14 -17.22 10.20
N GLY A 174 23.13 -16.47 10.68
CA GLY A 174 24.24 -16.98 11.50
C GLY A 174 23.94 -17.01 13.00
N VAL A 175 22.73 -16.64 13.45
CA VAL A 175 22.35 -16.68 14.86
C VAL A 175 22.22 -18.14 15.31
N THR A 176 22.92 -18.51 16.39
CA THR A 176 22.68 -19.78 17.08
C THR A 176 21.53 -19.61 18.06
N GLN A 177 20.58 -20.54 18.07
CA GLN A 177 19.40 -20.45 18.91
C GLN A 177 19.73 -20.30 20.40
N GLY A 178 19.11 -19.29 21.02
CA GLY A 178 19.01 -19.17 22.47
C GLY A 178 17.77 -19.90 23.01
N ALA A 179 17.62 -20.03 24.32
CA ALA A 179 16.41 -20.57 24.93
C ALA A 179 15.19 -19.69 24.56
N ALA A 180 14.12 -20.34 24.13
CA ALA A 180 12.88 -19.61 23.79
C ALA A 180 12.34 -18.90 25.04
N PRO A 181 12.05 -17.59 24.96
CA PRO A 181 11.36 -16.91 26.06
C PRO A 181 9.96 -17.46 26.26
N ALA A 182 9.47 -17.39 27.48
CA ALA A 182 8.11 -17.79 27.81
C ALA A 182 7.09 -16.94 27.01
N PRO A 183 5.99 -17.51 26.54
CA PRO A 183 4.97 -16.75 25.86
C PRO A 183 4.38 -15.71 26.81
N ALA A 184 4.39 -14.46 26.40
CA ALA A 184 3.71 -13.39 27.12
C ALA A 184 2.25 -13.29 26.69
N GLY A 185 1.46 -12.80 27.60
CA GLY A 185 0.04 -12.58 27.39
C GLY A 185 -0.27 -11.57 26.31
N GLY A 186 -1.44 -11.75 25.75
CA GLY A 186 -1.90 -11.13 24.52
C GLY A 186 -2.03 -9.62 24.50
N GLY A 187 -2.05 -9.18 23.31
CA GLY A 187 -2.16 -7.98 22.65
C GLY A 187 -2.97 -6.85 23.25
N GLU A 188 -2.31 -5.73 23.35
CA GLU A 188 -2.95 -4.44 23.28
C GLU A 188 -2.76 -3.91 21.85
N ASP A 189 -3.78 -3.24 21.30
CA ASP A 189 -3.74 -2.58 19.98
C ASP A 189 -2.88 -1.31 20.03
N ILE A 190 -1.77 -1.38 20.76
CA ILE A 190 -0.82 -0.29 20.93
C ILE A 190 0.32 -0.51 19.96
N VAL A 191 0.57 0.48 19.12
CA VAL A 191 1.75 0.51 18.25
C VAL A 191 2.92 1.10 19.03
N TYR A 192 4.08 0.47 18.91
CA TYR A 192 5.32 0.93 19.51
C TYR A 192 6.24 1.50 18.43
N ALA A 193 6.66 2.75 18.59
CA ALA A 193 7.68 3.32 17.73
C ALA A 193 9.06 2.82 18.13
N CYS A 194 9.83 2.43 17.12
CA CYS A 194 11.22 2.04 17.24
C CYS A 194 12.09 2.89 16.32
N GLU A 195 13.03 3.62 16.88
CA GLU A 195 13.99 4.42 16.13
C GLU A 195 15.11 3.55 15.59
N LEU A 196 15.14 3.40 14.26
CA LEU A 196 16.13 2.60 13.53
C LEU A 196 17.20 3.52 12.94
N ALA A 197 18.45 3.31 13.34
CA ALA A 197 19.60 3.91 12.68
C ALA A 197 20.19 2.93 11.65
N LEU A 198 20.58 3.44 10.49
CA LEU A 198 21.07 2.63 9.36
C LEU A 198 22.46 3.05 8.94
N GLU A 199 23.25 2.09 8.51
CA GLU A 199 24.49 2.36 7.80
C GLU A 199 24.54 1.56 6.50
N ALA A 200 24.91 2.23 5.39
CA ALA A 200 25.23 1.63 4.12
C ALA A 200 26.75 1.65 3.95
N ASP A 201 27.36 0.49 3.79
CA ASP A 201 28.81 0.39 3.60
C ASP A 201 29.23 0.84 2.18
N PHE A 202 30.53 0.99 1.96
CA PHE A 202 31.07 1.43 0.67
C PHE A 202 30.71 0.47 -0.47
N PRO A 203 30.79 -0.87 -0.32
CA PRO A 203 30.33 -1.80 -1.36
C PRO A 203 28.87 -1.64 -1.74
N LEU A 204 27.97 -1.33 -0.79
CA LEU A 204 26.57 -1.05 -1.10
C LEU A 204 26.41 0.26 -1.85
N PHE A 205 27.15 1.30 -1.45
CA PHE A 205 27.16 2.57 -2.17
C PHE A 205 27.62 2.38 -3.64
N GLN A 206 28.69 1.60 -3.87
CA GLN A 206 29.15 1.26 -5.23
C GLN A 206 28.09 0.49 -6.02
N ALA A 207 27.41 -0.49 -5.38
CA ALA A 207 26.34 -1.24 -6.02
C ALA A 207 25.12 -0.37 -6.39
N ASN A 208 24.98 0.79 -5.74
CA ASN A 208 23.96 1.80 -6.04
C ASN A 208 24.52 2.92 -6.96
N LEU A 209 25.40 2.55 -7.88
CA LEU A 209 26.01 3.43 -8.89
C LEU A 209 26.80 4.60 -8.27
N SER A 210 27.35 4.43 -7.09
CA SER A 210 28.06 5.47 -6.33
C SER A 210 27.24 6.76 -6.18
N SER A 211 25.94 6.62 -5.95
CA SER A 211 25.00 7.71 -5.78
C SER A 211 24.38 7.67 -4.36
N ILE A 212 24.48 8.79 -3.66
CA ILE A 212 23.88 8.96 -2.34
C ILE A 212 22.34 8.80 -2.42
N ALA A 213 21.71 9.43 -3.41
CA ALA A 213 20.26 9.35 -3.58
C ALA A 213 19.80 7.91 -3.88
N ASN A 214 20.47 7.20 -4.79
CA ASN A 214 20.15 5.81 -5.07
C ASN A 214 20.35 4.91 -3.85
N THR A 215 21.41 5.15 -3.08
CA THR A 215 21.68 4.38 -1.85
C THR A 215 20.60 4.63 -0.80
N GLN A 216 20.22 5.90 -0.60
CA GLN A 216 19.08 6.22 0.28
C GLN A 216 17.80 5.53 -0.20
N ASN A 217 17.45 5.65 -1.48
CA ASN A 217 16.22 5.08 -2.04
C ASN A 217 16.19 3.54 -1.91
N ASP A 218 17.31 2.87 -2.16
CA ASP A 218 17.43 1.42 -2.03
C ASP A 218 17.24 0.97 -0.58
N VAL A 219 17.95 1.59 0.35
CA VAL A 219 17.88 1.27 1.79
C VAL A 219 16.50 1.56 2.37
N LEU A 220 15.98 2.76 2.13
CA LEU A 220 14.65 3.15 2.62
C LEU A 220 13.53 2.35 1.96
N GLY A 221 13.70 1.92 0.70
CA GLY A 221 12.75 1.04 0.02
C GLY A 221 12.62 -0.32 0.71
N VAL A 222 13.74 -0.93 1.09
CA VAL A 222 13.75 -2.19 1.87
C VAL A 222 13.09 -1.97 3.24
N VAL A 223 13.51 -0.94 3.97
CA VAL A 223 12.97 -0.66 5.32
C VAL A 223 11.47 -0.32 5.26
N ASN A 224 11.01 0.37 4.23
CA ASN A 224 9.59 0.63 4.01
C ASN A 224 8.77 -0.67 3.94
N ALA A 225 9.26 -1.71 3.25
CA ALA A 225 8.57 -3.00 3.19
C ALA A 225 8.71 -3.80 4.51
N VAL A 226 9.86 -3.72 5.18
CA VAL A 226 10.06 -4.33 6.51
C VAL A 226 9.12 -3.71 7.54
N ASP A 227 9.03 -2.40 7.58
CA ASP A 227 8.11 -1.69 8.46
C ASP A 227 6.65 -2.08 8.21
N LEU A 228 6.23 -2.25 6.95
CA LEU A 228 4.88 -2.77 6.64
C LEU A 228 4.63 -4.13 7.29
N ILE A 229 5.61 -5.02 7.29
CA ILE A 229 5.51 -6.34 7.96
C ILE A 229 5.38 -6.16 9.46
N TYR A 230 6.27 -5.38 10.08
CA TYR A 230 6.29 -5.16 11.52
C TYR A 230 5.02 -4.50 12.05
N ARG A 231 4.51 -3.51 11.33
CA ARG A 231 3.24 -2.85 11.65
C ARG A 231 2.07 -3.83 11.65
N ASN A 232 1.97 -4.63 10.58
CA ASN A 232 0.84 -5.56 10.42
C ASN A 232 0.90 -6.75 11.37
N ASP A 233 2.09 -7.28 11.63
CA ASP A 233 2.22 -8.55 12.34
C ASP A 233 2.44 -8.37 13.85
N VAL A 234 3.16 -7.31 14.26
CA VAL A 234 3.60 -7.14 15.65
C VAL A 234 3.42 -5.72 16.19
N GLN A 235 2.68 -4.84 15.49
CA GLN A 235 2.40 -3.46 15.86
C GLN A 235 3.66 -2.69 16.30
N ILE A 236 4.72 -2.77 15.52
CA ILE A 236 5.93 -1.95 15.65
C ILE A 236 6.05 -1.05 14.44
N ASP A 237 6.27 0.22 14.67
CA ASP A 237 6.56 1.25 13.70
C ASP A 237 8.08 1.49 13.65
N LEU A 238 8.72 1.06 12.56
CA LEU A 238 10.15 1.27 12.36
C LEU A 238 10.38 2.61 11.68
N THR A 239 10.78 3.60 12.46
CA THR A 239 11.04 4.96 11.96
C THR A 239 12.55 5.17 11.82
N VAL A 240 13.01 5.51 10.61
CA VAL A 240 14.45 5.74 10.37
C VAL A 240 14.86 7.09 10.92
N SER A 241 15.68 7.09 11.98
CA SER A 241 16.20 8.32 12.59
C SER A 241 17.46 8.84 11.91
N GLN A 242 18.31 7.93 11.42
CA GLN A 242 19.56 8.28 10.75
C GLN A 242 19.95 7.27 9.69
N LEU A 243 20.57 7.75 8.61
CA LEU A 243 21.27 6.94 7.62
C LEU A 243 22.69 7.48 7.44
N VAL A 244 23.69 6.61 7.62
CA VAL A 244 25.09 6.89 7.29
C VAL A 244 25.43 6.18 5.99
N VAL A 245 25.92 6.90 4.98
CA VAL A 245 26.38 6.35 3.70
C VAL A 245 27.88 6.49 3.61
N ASN A 246 28.62 5.38 3.50
CA ASN A 246 30.06 5.40 3.26
C ASN A 246 30.33 5.59 1.75
N SER A 247 30.72 6.80 1.33
CA SER A 247 31.00 7.13 -0.08
C SER A 247 32.45 6.84 -0.50
N THR A 248 33.29 6.49 0.43
CA THR A 248 34.67 6.02 0.25
C THR A 248 34.88 4.74 1.05
N PRO A 249 35.99 3.99 0.85
CA PRO A 249 36.24 2.77 1.62
C PRO A 249 35.98 2.97 3.12
N ASP A 250 35.07 2.17 3.63
CA ASP A 250 34.66 2.19 5.04
C ASP A 250 35.73 1.51 5.92
N PRO A 251 35.69 1.69 7.24
CA PRO A 251 36.71 1.13 8.15
C PRO A 251 36.56 -0.37 8.40
N TYR A 252 35.58 -1.02 7.80
CA TYR A 252 35.35 -2.45 7.99
C TYR A 252 36.34 -3.26 7.17
N THR A 253 37.07 -4.12 7.83
CA THR A 253 38.15 -4.91 7.23
C THR A 253 37.77 -6.36 6.94
N SER A 254 36.60 -6.79 7.43
CA SER A 254 36.12 -8.17 7.30
C SER A 254 34.85 -8.26 6.51
N SER A 255 34.70 -9.39 5.80
CA SER A 255 33.42 -9.85 5.25
C SER A 255 32.84 -11.06 6.01
N VAL A 256 33.54 -11.54 7.07
CA VAL A 256 33.02 -12.59 7.94
C VAL A 256 31.96 -11.99 8.87
N ALA A 257 30.73 -12.54 8.85
CA ALA A 257 29.57 -11.99 9.52
C ALA A 257 29.80 -11.57 10.97
N GLY A 258 30.33 -12.45 11.79
CA GLY A 258 30.59 -12.19 13.22
C GLY A 258 31.61 -11.08 13.44
N THR A 259 32.71 -11.08 12.67
CA THR A 259 33.74 -10.04 12.76
C THR A 259 33.20 -8.70 12.25
N LEU A 260 32.42 -8.68 11.14
CA LEU A 260 31.81 -7.48 10.60
C LEU A 260 30.81 -6.88 11.57
N LEU A 261 29.95 -7.71 12.18
CA LEU A 261 29.00 -7.25 13.21
C LEU A 261 29.73 -6.65 14.42
N SER A 262 30.82 -7.26 14.88
CA SER A 262 31.64 -6.72 15.98
C SER A 262 32.29 -5.38 15.61
N GLN A 263 32.80 -5.24 14.38
CA GLN A 263 33.35 -3.98 13.88
C GLN A 263 32.27 -2.88 13.76
N PHE A 264 31.11 -3.23 13.29
CA PHE A 264 29.94 -2.34 13.23
C PHE A 264 29.52 -1.89 14.63
N GLN A 265 29.34 -2.83 15.55
CA GLN A 265 29.04 -2.56 16.97
C GLN A 265 30.08 -1.61 17.59
N GLN A 266 31.37 -1.92 17.47
CA GLN A 266 32.44 -1.10 18.01
C GLN A 266 32.38 0.34 17.48
N ARG A 267 32.12 0.51 16.18
CA ARG A 267 32.01 1.83 15.57
C ARG A 267 30.81 2.61 16.12
N TRP A 268 29.67 1.97 16.26
CA TRP A 268 28.45 2.61 16.73
C TRP A 268 28.44 2.89 18.24
N THR A 269 29.22 2.11 19.01
CA THR A 269 29.40 2.38 20.43
C THR A 269 30.48 3.43 20.72
N THR A 270 31.34 3.75 19.74
CA THR A 270 32.41 4.75 19.91
C THR A 270 32.14 6.02 19.07
N THR A 271 32.14 5.88 17.75
CA THR A 271 32.06 7.03 16.83
C THR A 271 30.65 7.63 16.77
N TYR A 272 29.61 6.76 16.78
CA TYR A 272 28.21 7.16 16.68
C TYR A 272 27.44 6.97 18.00
N ALA A 273 28.14 6.94 19.13
CA ALA A 273 27.52 6.74 20.44
C ALA A 273 26.44 7.76 20.79
N ALA A 274 26.61 9.00 20.32
CA ALA A 274 25.68 10.09 20.59
C ALA A 274 24.44 10.09 19.67
N VAL A 275 24.38 9.23 18.66
CA VAL A 275 23.24 9.15 17.75
C VAL A 275 22.07 8.48 18.47
N PRO A 276 20.91 9.16 18.64
CA PRO A 276 19.72 8.55 19.23
C PRO A 276 19.23 7.40 18.36
N ARG A 277 18.97 6.27 18.98
CA ARG A 277 18.44 5.07 18.31
C ARG A 277 18.01 4.02 19.31
N ASP A 278 17.10 3.18 18.94
CA ASP A 278 16.70 1.99 19.69
C ASP A 278 17.47 0.75 19.22
N VAL A 279 17.80 0.73 17.91
CA VAL A 279 18.59 -0.32 17.25
C VAL A 279 19.33 0.27 16.05
N ALA A 280 20.49 -0.30 15.71
CA ALA A 280 21.20 0.06 14.49
C ALA A 280 21.40 -1.15 13.57
N HIS A 281 21.30 -0.94 12.26
CA HIS A 281 21.40 -2.03 11.29
C HIS A 281 22.34 -1.67 10.13
N LEU A 282 23.29 -2.56 9.85
CA LEU A 282 24.21 -2.43 8.72
C LEU A 282 23.62 -3.09 7.48
N MET A 283 23.36 -2.29 6.46
CA MET A 283 23.01 -2.74 5.12
C MET A 283 24.30 -2.88 4.32
N THR A 284 24.78 -4.13 4.14
CA THR A 284 26.08 -4.36 3.51
C THR A 284 25.97 -4.86 2.07
N GLY A 285 26.81 -4.31 1.19
CA GLY A 285 27.06 -4.82 -0.16
C GLY A 285 28.20 -5.86 -0.22
N ARG A 286 28.89 -6.15 0.91
CA ARG A 286 29.94 -7.16 1.01
C ARG A 286 29.37 -8.54 0.76
N ASN A 287 30.19 -9.43 0.20
CA ASN A 287 29.81 -10.83 0.02
C ASN A 287 30.03 -11.62 1.34
N VAL A 288 29.18 -11.34 2.31
CA VAL A 288 29.22 -11.95 3.64
C VAL A 288 28.92 -13.44 3.56
N GLY A 289 27.95 -13.85 2.75
CA GLY A 289 27.58 -15.25 2.55
C GLY A 289 28.73 -16.11 2.09
N GLN A 290 29.53 -15.63 1.15
CA GLN A 290 30.73 -16.37 0.70
C GLN A 290 31.81 -16.46 1.80
N ALA A 291 32.04 -15.37 2.53
CA ALA A 291 33.05 -15.32 3.58
C ALA A 291 32.69 -16.10 4.84
N SER A 292 31.38 -16.33 5.07
CA SER A 292 30.82 -16.94 6.29
C SER A 292 30.11 -18.27 6.04
N GLY A 293 30.46 -18.97 4.96
CA GLY A 293 29.90 -20.30 4.67
C GLY A 293 28.38 -20.33 4.37
N GLY A 294 27.84 -19.21 3.89
CA GLY A 294 26.41 -19.07 3.56
C GLY A 294 25.65 -18.09 4.43
N THR A 295 26.22 -17.58 5.51
CA THR A 295 25.59 -16.60 6.42
C THR A 295 25.42 -15.26 5.72
N ILE A 296 24.18 -14.85 5.46
CA ILE A 296 23.83 -13.58 4.80
C ILE A 296 23.22 -12.53 5.73
N GLY A 297 23.01 -12.89 6.99
CA GLY A 297 22.51 -12.00 8.04
C GLY A 297 22.96 -12.46 9.41
N LEU A 298 23.05 -11.53 10.35
CA LEU A 298 23.43 -11.79 11.74
C LEU A 298 22.98 -10.63 12.62
N ALA A 299 22.40 -10.93 13.77
CA ALA A 299 22.01 -9.94 14.76
C ALA A 299 22.18 -10.43 16.19
N TYR A 300 22.26 -9.51 17.15
CA TYR A 300 22.15 -9.85 18.56
C TYR A 300 20.70 -10.06 18.96
N VAL A 301 20.43 -11.11 19.73
CA VAL A 301 19.06 -11.50 20.12
C VAL A 301 18.62 -10.69 21.35
N GLY A 302 17.37 -10.16 21.31
CA GLY A 302 16.78 -9.43 22.43
C GLY A 302 17.53 -8.16 22.81
N ALA A 303 17.99 -7.42 21.82
CA ALA A 303 18.97 -6.36 22.00
C ALA A 303 18.46 -4.94 21.68
N VAL A 304 17.21 -4.77 21.24
CA VAL A 304 16.60 -3.43 21.10
C VAL A 304 16.64 -2.72 22.46
N CYS A 305 16.84 -1.42 22.48
CA CYS A 305 17.10 -0.59 23.66
C CYS A 305 18.45 -0.82 24.35
N ASN A 306 19.27 -1.71 23.82
CA ASN A 306 20.60 -1.94 24.40
C ASN A 306 21.68 -1.21 23.59
N PRO A 307 22.26 -0.11 24.08
CA PRO A 307 23.22 0.67 23.31
C PRO A 307 24.51 -0.08 23.01
N SER A 308 24.79 -1.16 23.74
CA SER A 308 25.99 -2.00 23.54
C SER A 308 25.75 -3.16 22.57
N PHE A 309 24.52 -3.65 22.43
CA PHE A 309 24.19 -4.84 21.63
C PHE A 309 23.04 -4.68 20.66
N GLY A 310 22.37 -3.54 20.58
CA GLY A 310 21.28 -3.27 19.65
C GLY A 310 21.76 -3.16 18.19
N TYR A 311 22.35 -4.24 17.65
CA TYR A 311 22.96 -4.25 16.32
C TYR A 311 22.59 -5.49 15.53
N GLY A 312 22.46 -5.30 14.21
CA GLY A 312 22.30 -6.36 13.23
C GLY A 312 22.91 -5.98 11.88
N LEU A 313 23.07 -6.94 11.00
CA LEU A 313 23.49 -6.71 9.62
C LEU A 313 22.74 -7.61 8.65
N SER A 314 22.56 -7.13 7.43
CA SER A 314 22.02 -7.89 6.29
C SER A 314 22.89 -7.67 5.06
N GLN A 315 23.26 -8.76 4.38
CA GLN A 315 23.83 -8.69 3.04
C GLN A 315 22.72 -8.36 2.05
N THR A 316 22.48 -7.06 1.79
CA THR A 316 21.30 -6.64 1.03
C THR A 316 21.36 -6.95 -0.47
N ARG A 317 22.53 -7.27 -1.03
CA ARG A 317 22.73 -7.60 -2.45
C ARG A 317 23.02 -9.09 -2.71
N PHE A 318 22.65 -9.98 -1.80
CA PHE A 318 22.82 -11.44 -1.99
C PHE A 318 21.85 -11.98 -3.06
N SER A 319 20.75 -11.31 -3.32
CA SER A 319 19.75 -11.65 -4.33
C SER A 319 19.26 -10.41 -5.06
N ALA A 320 18.91 -10.56 -6.33
CA ALA A 320 18.19 -9.54 -7.08
C ALA A 320 16.69 -9.46 -6.70
N ASN A 321 16.17 -10.46 -6.01
CA ASN A 321 14.78 -10.51 -5.57
C ASN A 321 14.57 -9.58 -4.36
N PHE A 322 13.78 -8.53 -4.57
CA PHE A 322 13.48 -7.54 -3.53
C PHE A 322 12.83 -8.18 -2.29
N GLY A 323 11.91 -9.13 -2.49
CA GLY A 323 11.25 -9.80 -1.39
C GLY A 323 12.20 -10.60 -0.49
N LEU A 324 13.24 -11.25 -1.05
CA LEU A 324 14.26 -11.93 -0.25
C LEU A 324 15.10 -10.93 0.56
N ARG A 325 15.43 -9.77 -0.01
CA ARG A 325 16.15 -8.71 0.69
C ARG A 325 15.35 -8.17 1.88
N VAL A 326 14.05 -7.98 1.67
CA VAL A 326 13.10 -7.58 2.73
C VAL A 326 13.04 -8.66 3.81
N ALA A 327 12.88 -9.93 3.42
CA ALA A 327 12.78 -11.05 4.37
C ALA A 327 14.01 -11.17 5.29
N VAL A 328 15.23 -11.10 4.73
CA VAL A 328 16.47 -11.15 5.55
C VAL A 328 16.55 -9.97 6.51
N THR A 329 16.25 -8.74 6.06
CA THR A 329 16.32 -7.58 6.95
C THR A 329 15.27 -7.67 8.06
N ALA A 330 14.04 -8.12 7.73
CA ALA A 330 12.99 -8.35 8.72
C ALA A 330 13.39 -9.44 9.74
N HIS A 331 14.04 -10.50 9.26
CA HIS A 331 14.53 -11.61 10.08
C HIS A 331 15.57 -11.13 11.12
N GLU A 332 16.61 -10.43 10.69
CA GLU A 332 17.67 -9.97 11.58
C GLU A 332 17.15 -8.97 12.63
N LEU A 333 16.27 -8.06 12.22
CA LEU A 333 15.57 -7.20 13.18
C LEU A 333 14.68 -8.02 14.12
N GLY A 334 14.06 -9.12 13.66
CA GLY A 334 13.30 -10.04 14.51
C GLY A 334 14.14 -10.59 15.66
N HIS A 335 15.40 -10.94 15.41
CA HIS A 335 16.34 -11.31 16.47
C HIS A 335 16.59 -10.17 17.46
N ASN A 336 16.78 -8.94 16.96
CA ASN A 336 16.92 -7.80 17.86
C ASN A 336 15.70 -7.63 18.76
N PHE A 337 14.50 -7.98 18.29
CA PHE A 337 13.25 -8.04 19.06
C PHE A 337 13.02 -9.39 19.78
N ASN A 338 14.06 -10.17 20.01
CA ASN A 338 14.05 -11.41 20.79
C ASN A 338 13.31 -12.59 20.14
N ALA A 339 13.05 -12.57 18.83
CA ALA A 339 12.55 -13.74 18.14
C ALA A 339 13.67 -14.78 17.92
N THR A 340 13.34 -16.04 18.08
CA THR A 340 14.22 -17.17 17.80
C THR A 340 13.85 -17.84 16.49
N HIS A 341 14.74 -18.68 15.95
CA HIS A 341 14.45 -19.42 14.72
C HIS A 341 13.23 -20.34 14.85
N CYS A 342 12.50 -20.50 13.78
CA CYS A 342 11.33 -21.39 13.69
C CYS A 342 11.63 -22.76 13.10
N ASP A 343 12.91 -23.12 12.96
CA ASP A 343 13.32 -24.39 12.34
C ASP A 343 12.69 -25.59 13.05
N GLY A 344 12.13 -26.50 12.27
CA GLY A 344 11.42 -27.68 12.80
C GLY A 344 9.96 -27.45 13.20
N GLN A 345 9.43 -26.24 13.11
CA GLN A 345 8.01 -26.00 13.28
C GLN A 345 7.22 -26.28 11.99
N ALA A 346 5.93 -26.61 12.14
CA ALA A 346 5.06 -26.75 10.98
C ALA A 346 4.77 -25.37 10.36
N GLY A 347 5.18 -25.18 9.13
CA GLY A 347 5.02 -23.92 8.39
C GLY A 347 6.27 -23.06 8.41
N CYS A 348 6.38 -22.23 7.38
CA CYS A 348 7.48 -21.29 7.22
C CYS A 348 7.09 -19.91 7.70
N ALA A 349 8.01 -19.26 8.42
CA ALA A 349 7.85 -17.90 8.86
C ALA A 349 9.15 -17.11 8.66
N ILE A 350 9.12 -15.81 8.87
CA ILE A 350 10.28 -14.93 8.67
C ILE A 350 11.51 -15.43 9.45
N MET A 351 11.29 -15.97 10.65
CA MET A 351 12.39 -16.41 11.51
C MET A 351 12.92 -17.83 11.22
N CYS A 352 12.54 -18.48 10.11
CA CYS A 352 13.24 -19.69 9.69
C CYS A 352 14.67 -19.34 9.26
N SER A 353 15.66 -20.11 9.73
CA SER A 353 17.08 -19.75 9.60
C SER A 353 17.59 -19.68 8.17
N SER A 354 16.92 -20.35 7.24
CA SER A 354 17.30 -20.45 5.84
C SER A 354 16.45 -19.52 4.96
N ALA A 355 17.08 -18.67 4.17
CA ALA A 355 16.42 -17.78 3.23
C ALA A 355 15.76 -18.59 2.09
N GLY A 356 14.47 -18.86 2.20
CA GLY A 356 13.71 -19.69 1.26
C GLY A 356 13.88 -21.19 1.51
N GLY A 357 14.36 -21.61 2.66
CA GLY A 357 14.49 -23.03 3.03
C GLY A 357 13.16 -23.74 3.24
N CYS A 358 12.12 -22.99 3.40
CA CYS A 358 10.73 -23.42 3.26
C CYS A 358 10.23 -22.92 1.90
N THR A 359 9.14 -23.32 1.38
CA THR A 359 8.65 -22.93 0.06
C THR A 359 8.31 -21.44 -0.02
N GLY A 360 9.04 -20.67 -0.82
CA GLY A 360 8.73 -19.28 -1.16
C GLY A 360 9.33 -18.22 -0.25
N ILE A 361 9.02 -16.95 -0.53
CA ILE A 361 9.31 -15.83 0.37
C ILE A 361 8.35 -15.92 1.55
N VAL A 362 8.92 -15.99 2.72
CA VAL A 362 8.17 -15.92 3.96
C VAL A 362 8.09 -14.45 4.41
N ASN A 363 6.91 -13.97 4.62
CA ASN A 363 6.60 -12.54 4.75
C ASN A 363 5.75 -12.23 5.97
N THR A 364 5.60 -13.17 6.86
CA THR A 364 4.91 -13.00 8.13
C THR A 364 5.66 -13.70 9.23
N PHE A 365 5.57 -13.16 10.43
CA PHE A 365 6.00 -13.86 11.62
C PHE A 365 4.98 -14.93 11.99
N SER A 366 5.42 -16.11 12.41
CA SER A 366 4.55 -17.13 12.97
C SER A 366 3.86 -16.65 14.26
N ALA A 367 2.84 -17.37 14.72
CA ALA A 367 2.19 -17.02 15.98
C ALA A 367 3.17 -17.04 17.18
N GLY A 368 4.13 -17.96 17.19
CA GLY A 368 5.16 -18.04 18.22
C GLY A 368 6.12 -16.86 18.20
N GLU A 369 6.60 -16.49 17.02
CA GLU A 369 7.50 -15.35 16.83
C GLU A 369 6.81 -14.03 17.16
N ARG A 370 5.55 -13.87 16.72
CA ARG A 370 4.73 -12.71 17.11
C ARG A 370 4.59 -12.58 18.61
N ALA A 371 4.31 -13.69 19.31
CA ALA A 371 4.23 -13.70 20.77
C ALA A 371 5.57 -13.27 21.42
N GLN A 372 6.70 -13.77 20.92
CA GLN A 372 8.04 -13.40 21.42
C GLN A 372 8.32 -11.92 21.22
N ILE A 373 8.13 -11.39 19.99
CA ILE A 373 8.36 -9.98 19.65
C ILE A 373 7.41 -9.08 20.44
N THR A 374 6.14 -9.43 20.53
CA THR A 374 5.11 -8.65 21.25
C THR A 374 5.43 -8.58 22.75
N ALA A 375 5.85 -9.69 23.35
CA ALA A 375 6.30 -9.72 24.73
C ALA A 375 7.48 -8.78 24.97
N PHE A 376 8.50 -8.90 24.10
CA PHE A 376 9.71 -8.10 24.21
C PHE A 376 9.41 -6.60 24.06
N ARG A 377 8.68 -6.20 22.99
CA ARG A 377 8.34 -4.79 22.74
C ARG A 377 7.60 -4.14 23.90
N SER A 378 6.68 -4.88 24.54
CA SER A 378 5.86 -4.36 25.65
C SER A 378 6.69 -4.10 26.92
N SER A 379 7.89 -4.68 27.02
CA SER A 379 8.82 -4.51 28.15
C SER A 379 10.05 -3.67 27.80
N ALA A 380 10.25 -3.33 26.52
CA ALA A 380 11.42 -2.60 26.05
C ALA A 380 11.31 -1.11 26.41
N PRO A 381 12.21 -0.55 27.24
CA PRO A 381 12.01 0.76 27.86
C PRO A 381 12.23 1.96 26.92
N CYS A 382 12.88 1.77 25.78
CA CYS A 382 13.11 2.82 24.79
C CYS A 382 11.94 2.98 23.82
N LEU A 383 11.16 1.90 23.64
CA LEU A 383 10.06 1.94 22.71
C LEU A 383 8.92 2.83 23.23
N THR A 384 8.51 3.78 22.42
CA THR A 384 7.42 4.68 22.77
C THR A 384 6.11 4.05 22.36
N ALA A 385 5.25 3.73 23.34
CA ALA A 385 3.89 3.35 23.07
C ALA A 385 3.18 4.50 22.35
N GLN A 386 2.76 4.28 21.12
CA GLN A 386 1.95 5.23 20.39
C GLN A 386 0.49 4.82 20.52
N PRO A 387 -0.29 5.63 21.18
CA PRO A 387 -1.28 6.34 20.39
C PRO A 387 -1.14 7.84 20.58
N SER A 388 -0.94 8.58 19.53
CA SER A 388 -1.26 9.98 19.50
C SER A 388 -2.74 10.14 19.20
N THR A 389 -3.40 11.13 19.78
CA THR A 389 -4.77 11.49 19.41
C THR A 389 -4.82 11.75 17.90
N PRO A 390 -5.69 11.05 17.15
CA PRO A 390 -5.77 11.20 15.71
C PRO A 390 -6.02 12.64 15.29
N GLN A 391 -5.42 13.05 14.16
CA GLN A 391 -5.67 14.34 13.54
C GLN A 391 -5.97 14.11 12.06
N LEU A 392 -7.17 14.43 11.61
CA LEU A 392 -7.61 14.25 10.24
C LEU A 392 -7.21 15.45 9.38
N THR A 393 -6.65 15.17 8.20
CA THR A 393 -6.31 16.19 7.19
C THR A 393 -7.27 16.17 6.00
N SER A 394 -7.73 14.99 5.58
CA SER A 394 -8.67 14.85 4.47
C SER A 394 -9.46 13.54 4.52
N VAL A 395 -10.59 13.53 3.81
CA VAL A 395 -11.43 12.35 3.57
C VAL A 395 -11.75 12.28 2.08
N THR A 396 -11.52 11.13 1.44
CA THR A 396 -11.71 10.96 -0.02
C THR A 396 -12.37 9.62 -0.34
N PRO A 397 -13.48 9.56 -1.08
CA PRO A 397 -14.31 10.72 -1.42
C PRO A 397 -14.98 11.32 -0.17
N ASN A 398 -15.16 12.63 -0.16
CA ASN A 398 -15.89 13.32 0.91
C ASN A 398 -17.41 13.41 0.62
N THR A 399 -17.85 12.82 -0.48
CA THR A 399 -19.27 12.73 -0.88
C THR A 399 -19.55 11.31 -1.35
N PHE A 400 -20.54 10.66 -0.76
CA PHE A 400 -20.91 9.28 -1.09
C PHE A 400 -22.40 9.02 -0.86
N LEU A 401 -22.89 7.91 -1.41
CA LEU A 401 -24.30 7.51 -1.29
C LEU A 401 -24.55 6.73 -0.01
N THR A 402 -25.77 6.81 0.54
CA THR A 402 -26.16 6.02 1.73
C THR A 402 -26.29 4.53 1.44
N VAL A 403 -26.44 4.16 0.16
CA VAL A 403 -26.43 2.78 -0.31
C VAL A 403 -25.19 2.58 -1.18
N ASN A 404 -24.57 1.41 -1.04
CA ASN A 404 -23.30 1.10 -1.70
C ASN A 404 -22.25 2.22 -1.58
N PRO A 405 -21.91 2.66 -0.38
CA PRO A 405 -20.87 3.66 -0.21
C PRO A 405 -19.54 3.12 -0.76
N PRO A 406 -18.74 3.96 -1.42
CA PRO A 406 -17.40 3.58 -1.83
C PRO A 406 -16.51 3.37 -0.61
N ILE A 407 -15.36 2.75 -0.80
CA ILE A 407 -14.31 2.79 0.23
C ILE A 407 -13.89 4.25 0.39
N VAL A 408 -13.98 4.75 1.62
CA VAL A 408 -13.57 6.10 2.01
C VAL A 408 -12.17 6.04 2.57
N THR A 409 -11.25 6.80 2.00
CA THR A 409 -9.89 6.96 2.49
C THR A 409 -9.84 8.17 3.41
N ILE A 410 -9.43 7.96 4.63
CA ILE A 410 -9.28 8.97 5.69
C ILE A 410 -7.78 9.18 5.88
N ASN A 411 -7.29 10.40 5.65
CA ASN A 411 -5.89 10.74 5.83
C ASN A 411 -5.71 11.66 7.05
N GLY A 412 -4.57 11.53 7.71
CA GLY A 412 -4.28 12.28 8.92
C GLY A 412 -2.94 11.89 9.54
N THR A 413 -2.83 12.04 10.84
CA THR A 413 -1.72 11.54 11.67
C THR A 413 -2.27 10.90 12.94
N GLY A 414 -1.52 10.02 13.59
CA GLY A 414 -1.97 9.33 14.80
C GLY A 414 -3.11 8.34 14.52
N LEU A 415 -3.22 7.82 13.30
CA LEU A 415 -4.33 6.95 12.89
C LEU A 415 -4.13 5.49 13.29
N PHE A 416 -3.01 5.14 13.92
CA PHE A 416 -2.86 3.80 14.49
C PHE A 416 -3.85 3.53 15.61
N GLY A 417 -4.30 2.28 15.66
CA GLY A 417 -5.27 1.84 16.65
C GLY A 417 -6.66 2.45 16.49
N VAL A 418 -6.95 3.13 15.35
CA VAL A 418 -8.31 3.59 15.06
C VAL A 418 -9.24 2.39 14.96
N ASN A 419 -10.15 2.30 15.90
CA ASN A 419 -11.15 1.23 16.04
C ASN A 419 -12.59 1.74 15.99
N LEU A 420 -12.76 3.06 15.94
CA LEU A 420 -14.05 3.72 15.85
C LEU A 420 -13.99 4.85 14.82
N VAL A 421 -14.95 4.87 13.90
CA VAL A 421 -15.26 6.00 13.03
C VAL A 421 -16.67 6.47 13.35
N THR A 422 -16.87 7.76 13.50
CA THR A 422 -18.20 8.34 13.74
C THR A 422 -18.57 9.21 12.55
N ILE A 423 -19.75 8.98 11.94
CA ILE A 423 -20.31 9.81 10.87
C ILE A 423 -21.69 10.26 11.29
N GLY A 424 -21.89 11.57 11.47
CA GLY A 424 -23.18 12.14 11.87
C GLY A 424 -23.71 11.56 13.19
N GLY A 425 -22.83 11.22 14.13
CA GLY A 425 -23.19 10.59 15.40
C GLY A 425 -23.36 9.07 15.33
N THR A 426 -23.34 8.45 14.14
CA THR A 426 -23.37 6.99 14.00
C THR A 426 -22.00 6.41 14.24
N ALA A 427 -21.85 5.56 15.24
CA ALA A 427 -20.63 4.84 15.58
C ALA A 427 -20.43 3.64 14.66
N ILE A 428 -19.27 3.53 14.04
CA ILE A 428 -18.89 2.48 13.09
C ILE A 428 -17.64 1.80 13.63
N THR A 429 -17.74 0.52 13.94
CA THR A 429 -16.65 -0.31 14.48
C THR A 429 -16.22 -1.43 13.53
N ALA A 430 -16.93 -1.60 12.40
CA ALA A 430 -16.64 -2.59 11.39
C ALA A 430 -16.31 -1.93 10.04
N GLY A 431 -15.57 -2.63 9.17
CA GLY A 431 -15.17 -2.10 7.87
C GLY A 431 -14.05 -1.05 7.95
N ILE A 432 -13.36 -0.95 9.09
CA ILE A 432 -12.21 -0.08 9.31
C ILE A 432 -10.94 -0.87 9.00
N THR A 433 -10.08 -0.31 8.17
CA THR A 433 -8.74 -0.84 7.88
C THR A 433 -7.71 0.25 8.11
N VAL A 434 -6.87 0.09 9.12
CA VAL A 434 -5.73 0.99 9.35
C VAL A 434 -4.62 0.60 8.38
N VAL A 435 -4.35 1.46 7.41
CA VAL A 435 -3.31 1.24 6.38
C VAL A 435 -1.95 1.69 6.90
N SER A 436 -1.91 2.81 7.61
CA SER A 436 -0.71 3.41 8.21
C SER A 436 -1.11 4.40 9.30
N ASP A 437 -0.12 4.98 10.00
CA ASP A 437 -0.38 6.09 10.93
C ASP A 437 -1.00 7.33 10.26
N THR A 438 -0.90 7.39 8.94
CA THR A 438 -1.42 8.54 8.16
C THR A 438 -2.64 8.21 7.31
N GLN A 439 -3.09 6.94 7.30
CA GLN A 439 -4.21 6.55 6.45
C GLN A 439 -5.05 5.43 7.07
N VAL A 440 -6.35 5.64 7.08
CA VAL A 440 -7.39 4.65 7.39
C VAL A 440 -8.33 4.53 6.21
N ARG A 441 -8.78 3.33 5.90
CA ARG A 441 -9.85 3.04 4.95
C ARG A 441 -11.08 2.59 5.69
N LEU A 442 -12.21 3.12 5.27
CA LEU A 442 -13.52 2.80 5.82
C LEU A 442 -14.43 2.30 4.71
N VAL A 443 -15.12 1.20 4.97
CA VAL A 443 -16.33 0.81 4.23
C VAL A 443 -17.52 1.33 5.05
N PRO A 444 -18.13 2.49 4.67
CA PRO A 444 -19.23 3.04 5.45
C PRO A 444 -20.42 2.06 5.45
N PRO A 445 -21.18 1.97 6.54
CA PRO A 445 -22.40 1.18 6.56
C PRO A 445 -23.50 1.83 5.71
N VAL A 446 -24.45 1.04 5.27
CA VAL A 446 -25.67 1.55 4.64
C VAL A 446 -26.56 2.25 5.68
N GLY A 447 -27.36 3.21 5.21
CA GLY A 447 -28.38 3.85 6.05
C GLY A 447 -27.85 4.98 6.95
N LEU A 448 -26.71 5.57 6.63
CA LEU A 448 -26.23 6.78 7.29
C LEU A 448 -27.20 7.94 7.11
N SER A 449 -27.24 8.86 8.07
CA SER A 449 -28.03 10.09 8.00
C SER A 449 -27.64 10.94 6.79
N LEU A 450 -28.64 11.44 6.05
CA LEU A 450 -28.44 12.21 4.84
C LEU A 450 -27.92 13.63 5.08
N GLY A 451 -27.28 14.19 4.07
CA GLY A 451 -26.77 15.56 4.04
C GLY A 451 -25.35 15.70 4.58
N PRO A 452 -24.95 16.93 4.92
CA PRO A 452 -23.66 17.20 5.52
C PRO A 452 -23.55 16.54 6.89
N GLN A 453 -22.50 15.74 7.09
CA GLN A 453 -22.22 15.02 8.32
C GLN A 453 -20.77 15.29 8.77
N LEU A 454 -20.52 15.25 10.05
CA LEU A 454 -19.16 15.31 10.59
C LEU A 454 -18.61 13.89 10.74
N LEU A 455 -17.44 13.64 10.16
CA LEU A 455 -16.69 12.41 10.33
C LEU A 455 -15.53 12.67 11.30
N SER A 456 -15.42 11.83 12.30
CA SER A 456 -14.27 11.75 13.19
C SER A 456 -13.85 10.31 13.38
N VAL A 457 -12.62 10.10 13.82
CA VAL A 457 -12.10 8.78 14.17
C VAL A 457 -11.58 8.79 15.60
N ALA A 458 -11.57 7.63 16.24
CA ALA A 458 -11.01 7.50 17.59
C ALA A 458 -10.14 6.25 17.71
N ASN A 459 -9.11 6.38 18.53
CA ASN A 459 -8.27 5.30 19.03
C ASN A 459 -8.21 5.39 20.57
N SER A 460 -7.36 4.57 21.20
CA SER A 460 -7.20 4.57 22.67
C SER A 460 -6.68 5.90 23.25
N ALA A 461 -6.06 6.78 22.45
CA ALA A 461 -5.59 8.09 22.88
C ALA A 461 -6.65 9.19 22.83
N GLY A 462 -7.74 8.98 22.12
CA GLY A 462 -8.83 9.95 22.01
C GLY A 462 -9.48 10.02 20.65
N THR A 463 -10.30 11.07 20.47
CA THR A 463 -11.04 11.34 19.23
C THR A 463 -10.38 12.46 18.45
N SER A 464 -10.36 12.33 17.12
CA SER A 464 -9.80 13.33 16.21
C SER A 464 -10.62 14.61 16.13
N ASN A 465 -10.06 15.63 15.46
CA ASN A 465 -10.87 16.68 14.84
C ASN A 465 -11.85 16.07 13.82
N SER A 466 -12.87 16.84 13.44
CA SER A 466 -13.88 16.39 12.48
C SER A 466 -13.57 16.89 11.06
N GLN A 467 -13.94 16.06 10.07
CA GLN A 467 -13.96 16.40 8.65
C GLN A 467 -15.40 16.37 8.12
N LEU A 468 -15.71 17.29 7.22
CA LEU A 468 -17.04 17.34 6.61
C LEU A 468 -17.14 16.32 5.49
N VAL A 469 -18.13 15.45 5.56
CA VAL A 469 -18.54 14.55 4.49
C VAL A 469 -20.01 14.80 4.11
N VAL A 470 -20.40 14.49 2.90
CA VAL A 470 -21.78 14.63 2.44
C VAL A 470 -22.33 13.25 2.09
N VAL A 471 -23.33 12.83 2.83
CA VAL A 471 -24.05 11.58 2.58
C VAL A 471 -25.28 11.90 1.73
N ASN A 472 -25.26 11.47 0.48
CA ASN A 472 -26.36 11.68 -0.43
C ASN A 472 -27.42 10.57 -0.31
N PRO A 473 -28.69 10.87 -0.56
CA PRO A 473 -29.72 9.85 -0.63
C PRO A 473 -29.38 8.84 -1.72
N ALA A 474 -29.88 7.62 -1.55
CA ALA A 474 -29.82 6.58 -2.57
C ALA A 474 -30.71 6.97 -3.77
N ASN A 475 -30.28 7.97 -4.52
CA ASN A 475 -30.80 8.11 -5.87
C ASN A 475 -30.08 7.04 -6.71
N PRO A 476 -30.79 6.32 -7.58
CA PRO A 476 -30.16 5.42 -8.51
C PRO A 476 -29.03 6.15 -9.22
N CYS A 477 -27.80 5.75 -9.00
CA CYS A 477 -26.65 6.35 -9.65
C CYS A 477 -26.15 5.38 -10.73
N LEU A 478 -26.24 5.83 -11.97
CA LEU A 478 -25.64 5.11 -13.09
C LEU A 478 -24.18 5.50 -13.20
N VAL A 479 -23.30 4.56 -12.99
CA VAL A 479 -21.89 4.70 -13.31
C VAL A 479 -21.62 3.91 -14.58
N PHE A 480 -21.28 4.60 -15.63
CA PHE A 480 -20.85 3.99 -16.88
C PHE A 480 -19.34 3.81 -16.87
N VAL A 481 -18.88 2.60 -17.14
CA VAL A 481 -17.46 2.30 -17.33
C VAL A 481 -17.30 1.74 -18.75
N PRO A 482 -16.93 2.55 -19.75
CA PRO A 482 -16.61 2.03 -21.06
C PRO A 482 -15.26 1.31 -20.99
N SER A 483 -15.22 0.02 -21.27
CA SER A 483 -14.01 -0.64 -21.70
C SER A 483 -14.05 -0.73 -23.23
N ALA A 484 -13.51 0.28 -23.91
CA ALA A 484 -13.38 0.23 -25.36
C ALA A 484 -12.10 -0.53 -25.71
N THR A 485 -12.22 -1.71 -26.29
CA THR A 485 -11.15 -2.34 -27.06
C THR A 485 -11.39 -2.07 -28.54
N PHE A 486 -10.31 -1.81 -29.30
CA PHE A 486 -10.37 -1.83 -30.76
C PHE A 486 -10.86 -3.22 -31.19
N GLY A 487 -12.10 -3.32 -31.67
CA GLY A 487 -12.70 -4.59 -32.08
C GLY A 487 -13.98 -5.01 -31.35
N GLY A 488 -14.43 -4.26 -30.35
CA GLY A 488 -15.69 -4.51 -29.64
C GLY A 488 -15.78 -3.66 -28.37
N ALA A 489 -16.89 -3.00 -28.15
CA ALA A 489 -17.10 -2.23 -26.93
C ALA A 489 -17.86 -3.07 -25.90
N ASN A 490 -17.29 -3.26 -24.73
CA ASN A 490 -18.01 -3.77 -23.56
C ASN A 490 -18.65 -2.58 -22.85
N LEU A 491 -19.98 -2.52 -22.86
CA LEU A 491 -20.72 -1.56 -22.08
C LEU A 491 -21.09 -2.18 -20.74
N ALA A 492 -20.72 -1.53 -19.64
CA ALA A 492 -21.08 -1.98 -18.31
C ALA A 492 -21.80 -0.87 -17.54
N TRP A 493 -22.97 -1.16 -17.02
CA TRP A 493 -23.69 -0.31 -16.09
C TRP A 493 -23.57 -0.86 -14.68
N ARG A 494 -23.18 0.00 -13.77
CA ARG A 494 -23.35 -0.25 -12.34
C ARG A 494 -24.54 0.55 -11.87
N MET A 495 -25.49 -0.11 -11.27
CA MET A 495 -26.75 0.43 -10.83
C MET A 495 -26.81 0.42 -9.30
N GLY A 496 -27.28 1.50 -8.71
CA GLY A 496 -27.44 1.61 -7.25
C GLY A 496 -28.82 2.17 -6.91
N GLY A 497 -29.49 1.55 -5.97
CA GLY A 497 -30.80 1.94 -5.44
C GLY A 497 -31.05 1.31 -4.07
N TRP A 498 -32.28 1.07 -3.74
CA TRP A 498 -32.65 0.43 -2.48
C TRP A 498 -32.42 -1.08 -2.52
N ALA A 499 -31.83 -1.60 -1.45
CA ALA A 499 -31.53 -3.02 -1.35
C ALA A 499 -32.82 -3.87 -1.44
N GLY A 500 -32.85 -4.83 -2.37
CA GLY A 500 -33.98 -5.70 -2.60
C GLY A 500 -35.11 -5.12 -3.43
N ASP A 501 -34.99 -3.85 -3.90
CA ASP A 501 -36.03 -3.26 -4.72
C ASP A 501 -35.95 -3.74 -6.18
N PRO A 502 -37.08 -3.91 -6.84
CA PRO A 502 -37.16 -4.05 -8.28
C PRO A 502 -36.68 -2.76 -8.96
N ALA A 503 -35.91 -2.88 -10.02
CA ALA A 503 -35.40 -1.73 -10.76
C ALA A 503 -35.44 -1.96 -12.27
N LEU A 504 -35.55 -0.86 -13.03
CA LEU A 504 -35.53 -0.84 -14.49
C LEU A 504 -34.37 0.06 -14.95
N LEU A 505 -33.52 -0.44 -15.81
CA LEU A 505 -32.53 0.35 -16.52
C LEU A 505 -33.06 0.63 -17.94
N GLY A 506 -33.17 1.89 -18.29
CA GLY A 506 -33.51 2.31 -19.62
C GLY A 506 -32.41 3.09 -20.30
N VAL A 507 -32.43 3.03 -21.64
CA VAL A 507 -31.59 3.84 -22.51
C VAL A 507 -32.45 4.60 -23.51
N GLY A 508 -31.95 5.71 -24.02
CA GLY A 508 -32.62 6.51 -25.03
C GLY A 508 -31.62 7.36 -25.81
N PHE A 509 -32.12 8.00 -26.85
CA PHE A 509 -31.35 8.87 -27.75
C PHE A 509 -31.61 10.37 -27.50
N VAL A 510 -32.49 10.69 -26.57
CA VAL A 510 -32.94 12.05 -26.32
C VAL A 510 -32.60 12.47 -24.89
N ASN A 511 -32.02 13.66 -24.76
CA ASN A 511 -31.66 14.23 -23.43
C ASN A 511 -32.78 15.17 -22.95
N THR A 512 -34.00 14.67 -22.95
CA THR A 512 -35.14 15.38 -22.37
C THR A 512 -35.86 14.47 -21.39
N THR A 513 -36.54 15.06 -20.43
CA THR A 513 -37.29 14.33 -19.40
C THR A 513 -38.68 14.93 -19.27
N SER A 514 -39.64 14.08 -18.99
CA SER A 514 -41.01 14.48 -18.69
C SER A 514 -41.41 14.03 -17.28
N PRO A 515 -42.28 14.80 -16.60
CA PRO A 515 -42.76 14.40 -15.27
C PRO A 515 -43.57 13.08 -15.35
N PHE A 516 -43.22 12.12 -14.53
CA PHE A 516 -43.92 10.85 -14.41
C PHE A 516 -43.90 10.36 -12.94
N LEU A 517 -45.06 10.16 -12.35
CA LEU A 517 -45.22 9.71 -10.95
C LEU A 517 -44.38 10.50 -9.95
N GLY A 518 -44.28 11.80 -10.11
CA GLY A 518 -43.52 12.68 -9.22
C GLY A 518 -41.99 12.70 -9.45
N GLN A 519 -41.50 11.99 -10.45
CA GLN A 519 -40.11 11.96 -10.87
C GLN A 519 -39.95 12.49 -12.30
N GLN A 520 -38.73 12.76 -12.73
CA GLN A 520 -38.40 13.10 -14.10
C GLN A 520 -37.98 11.85 -14.86
N LEU A 521 -38.82 11.37 -15.79
CA LEU A 521 -38.53 10.21 -16.64
C LEU A 521 -37.94 10.68 -17.96
N MET A 522 -36.84 10.04 -18.40
CA MET A 522 -36.22 10.28 -19.69
C MET A 522 -37.20 9.99 -20.84
N ASP A 523 -37.35 10.93 -21.76
CA ASP A 523 -38.19 10.75 -22.93
C ASP A 523 -37.57 9.67 -23.84
N GLY A 524 -38.42 8.79 -24.38
CA GLY A 524 -37.97 7.68 -25.21
C GLY A 524 -37.25 6.57 -24.43
N PHE A 525 -37.58 6.40 -23.15
CA PHE A 525 -37.05 5.36 -22.30
C PHE A 525 -37.31 3.96 -22.85
N LEU A 526 -36.23 3.26 -23.26
CA LEU A 526 -36.29 1.87 -23.67
C LEU A 526 -35.63 1.02 -22.60
N THR A 527 -36.40 0.16 -21.95
CA THR A 527 -35.86 -0.75 -20.93
C THR A 527 -34.92 -1.78 -21.56
N ILE A 528 -33.69 -1.80 -21.11
CA ILE A 528 -32.68 -2.79 -21.51
C ILE A 528 -32.39 -3.82 -20.43
N TRP A 529 -32.79 -3.54 -19.20
CA TRP A 529 -32.64 -4.45 -18.07
C TRP A 529 -33.75 -4.23 -17.05
N SER A 530 -34.24 -5.32 -16.49
CA SER A 530 -35.14 -5.31 -15.34
C SER A 530 -34.71 -6.41 -14.37
N GLY A 531 -34.73 -6.12 -13.09
CA GLY A 531 -34.30 -7.07 -12.08
C GLY A 531 -34.52 -6.55 -10.67
N VAL A 532 -33.97 -7.24 -9.70
CA VAL A 532 -33.98 -6.85 -8.29
C VAL A 532 -32.57 -6.47 -7.91
N LEU A 533 -32.41 -5.33 -7.24
CA LEU A 533 -31.14 -4.92 -6.67
C LEU A 533 -30.74 -5.87 -5.55
N ASP A 534 -29.47 -6.17 -5.44
CA ASP A 534 -28.97 -7.09 -4.41
C ASP A 534 -29.19 -6.55 -2.98
N ASN A 535 -28.75 -7.29 -1.97
CA ASN A 535 -28.85 -6.89 -0.57
C ASN A 535 -28.00 -5.65 -0.20
N ARG A 536 -27.25 -5.11 -1.15
CA ARG A 536 -26.48 -3.86 -1.05
C ARG A 536 -27.12 -2.73 -1.89
N GLY A 537 -28.22 -3.01 -2.55
CA GLY A 537 -28.86 -2.08 -3.47
C GLY A 537 -28.14 -1.99 -4.83
N LEU A 538 -27.44 -3.04 -5.27
CA LEU A 538 -26.64 -3.04 -6.47
C LEU A 538 -27.15 -4.00 -7.53
N ALA A 539 -26.93 -3.62 -8.79
CA ALA A 539 -26.93 -4.54 -9.92
C ALA A 539 -25.87 -4.12 -10.96
N ASN A 540 -25.42 -5.08 -11.74
CA ASN A 540 -24.50 -4.84 -12.84
C ASN A 540 -25.08 -5.43 -14.13
N LEU A 541 -24.97 -4.70 -15.22
CA LEU A 541 -25.27 -5.16 -16.56
C LEU A 541 -24.05 -4.93 -17.44
N ALA A 542 -23.59 -5.96 -18.13
CA ALA A 542 -22.56 -5.85 -19.14
C ALA A 542 -23.11 -6.33 -20.50
N ILE A 543 -22.94 -5.55 -21.54
CA ILE A 543 -23.35 -5.88 -22.91
C ILE A 543 -22.13 -5.71 -23.81
N VAL A 544 -21.85 -6.72 -24.61
CA VAL A 544 -20.82 -6.65 -25.65
C VAL A 544 -21.46 -6.15 -26.94
N LEU A 545 -21.00 -5.01 -27.45
CA LEU A 545 -21.45 -4.50 -28.74
C LEU A 545 -20.51 -4.98 -29.84
N PRO A 546 -21.04 -5.49 -30.98
CA PRO A 546 -20.23 -5.77 -32.14
C PRO A 546 -19.45 -4.53 -32.61
N PRO A 547 -18.24 -4.72 -33.19
CA PRO A 547 -17.45 -3.62 -33.73
C PRO A 547 -18.23 -2.81 -34.78
N GLY A 548 -18.15 -1.49 -34.68
CA GLY A 548 -18.81 -0.57 -35.62
C GLY A 548 -20.33 -0.41 -35.45
N LEU A 549 -20.94 -1.20 -34.55
CA LEU A 549 -22.34 -0.98 -34.20
C LEU A 549 -22.47 0.24 -33.30
N LEU A 550 -23.36 1.18 -33.69
CA LEU A 550 -23.68 2.39 -32.94
C LEU A 550 -22.52 3.41 -32.82
N THR A 551 -21.46 3.30 -33.62
CA THR A 551 -20.38 4.30 -33.66
C THR A 551 -20.91 5.68 -34.01
N GLY A 552 -20.55 6.69 -33.22
CA GLY A 552 -20.98 8.08 -33.42
C GLY A 552 -22.35 8.42 -32.79
N PHE A 553 -23.04 7.46 -32.19
CA PHE A 553 -24.31 7.75 -31.50
C PHE A 553 -24.07 8.16 -30.05
N THR A 554 -24.84 9.14 -29.59
CA THR A 554 -24.94 9.54 -28.19
C THR A 554 -26.13 8.87 -27.54
N PHE A 555 -25.91 8.26 -26.41
CA PHE A 555 -26.97 7.60 -25.64
C PHE A 555 -27.10 8.23 -24.26
N TYR A 556 -28.27 8.06 -23.70
CA TYR A 556 -28.62 8.47 -22.34
C TYR A 556 -29.14 7.25 -21.60
N SER A 557 -28.84 7.14 -20.33
CA SER A 557 -29.29 6.03 -19.49
C SER A 557 -29.92 6.56 -18.22
N GLN A 558 -31.00 5.93 -17.79
CA GLN A 558 -31.68 6.25 -16.54
C GLN A 558 -32.10 4.97 -15.82
N LEU A 559 -31.88 4.91 -14.51
CA LEU A 559 -32.36 3.86 -13.63
C LEU A 559 -33.63 4.31 -12.93
N LEU A 560 -34.62 3.44 -12.88
CA LEU A 560 -35.85 3.59 -12.11
C LEU A 560 -35.84 2.55 -10.98
N ASP A 561 -36.11 2.98 -9.78
CA ASP A 561 -36.22 2.17 -8.57
C ASP A 561 -37.66 2.08 -8.13
N ILE A 562 -38.18 0.85 -7.97
CA ILE A 562 -39.60 0.59 -7.77
C ILE A 562 -39.80 0.09 -6.35
N ASP A 563 -40.74 0.66 -5.63
CA ASP A 563 -41.11 0.19 -4.29
C ASP A 563 -41.78 -1.19 -4.37
N PRO A 564 -41.22 -2.24 -3.78
CA PRO A 564 -41.77 -3.59 -3.86
C PRO A 564 -43.10 -3.77 -3.14
N VAL A 565 -43.47 -2.84 -2.23
CA VAL A 565 -44.71 -2.90 -1.46
C VAL A 565 -45.85 -2.24 -2.19
N THR A 566 -45.60 -1.06 -2.78
CA THR A 566 -46.62 -0.27 -3.46
C THR A 566 -46.65 -0.47 -4.97
N GLY A 567 -45.58 -1.03 -5.56
CA GLY A 567 -45.37 -1.11 -7.01
C GLY A 567 -45.19 0.27 -7.67
N GLY A 568 -45.06 1.31 -6.86
CA GLY A 568 -44.87 2.68 -7.36
C GLY A 568 -43.38 3.00 -7.60
N LEU A 569 -43.14 4.04 -8.43
CA LEU A 569 -41.81 4.56 -8.65
C LEU A 569 -41.29 5.23 -7.37
N ARG A 570 -40.26 4.65 -6.73
CA ARG A 570 -39.67 5.20 -5.52
C ARG A 570 -38.70 6.33 -5.84
N SER A 571 -37.82 6.11 -6.82
CA SER A 571 -36.90 7.12 -7.29
C SER A 571 -36.49 6.87 -8.75
N ALA A 572 -36.00 7.91 -9.38
CA ALA A 572 -35.36 7.86 -10.69
C ALA A 572 -34.03 8.60 -10.61
N SER A 573 -33.02 8.20 -11.37
CA SER A 573 -31.77 8.97 -11.46
C SER A 573 -32.08 10.37 -11.95
N THR A 574 -31.60 11.40 -11.27
CA THR A 574 -32.00 12.79 -11.46
C THR A 574 -31.60 13.37 -12.82
N LEU A 575 -30.56 12.82 -13.42
CA LEU A 575 -30.09 13.17 -14.77
C LEU A 575 -29.75 11.91 -15.53
N PRO A 576 -30.13 11.80 -16.82
CA PRO A 576 -29.67 10.71 -17.66
C PRO A 576 -28.13 10.75 -17.76
N SER A 577 -27.48 9.65 -17.49
CA SER A 577 -26.03 9.51 -17.73
C SER A 577 -25.78 9.51 -19.24
N THR A 578 -24.91 10.39 -19.71
CA THR A 578 -24.58 10.52 -21.14
C THR A 578 -23.39 9.63 -21.48
N TRP A 579 -23.46 8.95 -22.62
CA TRP A 579 -22.33 8.18 -23.14
C TRP A 579 -22.31 8.19 -24.68
N ILE A 580 -21.11 8.08 -25.23
CA ILE A 580 -20.89 8.14 -26.67
C ILE A 580 -20.17 6.86 -27.09
N VAL A 581 -20.59 6.26 -28.18
CA VAL A 581 -19.90 5.11 -28.78
C VAL A 581 -18.95 5.62 -29.85
N PHE A 582 -17.68 5.30 -29.74
CA PHE A 582 -16.64 5.66 -30.68
C PHE A 582 -16.34 4.54 -31.68
#